data_3d7e42b4183a5e19176e04f9f4b5514c
#
_entry.id   3d7e42b4183a5e19176e04f9f4b5514c
#
_cell.length_a   1.000
_cell.length_b   1.000
_cell.length_c   1.000
_cell.angle_alpha   90.00
_cell.angle_beta   90.00
_cell.angle_gamma   90.00
#
_symmetry.space_group_name_H-M   'P 1'
#
loop_
_entity.id
_entity.type
_entity.pdbx_description
1 polymer ?
#
loop_
_entity_poly.entity_id
_entity_poly.type
_entity_poly.pdbx_seq_one_letter_code
_entity_poly.pdbx_strand_id
1 'polypeptide(L)'
;MSTPTRSTAVTRSRRSAGKILPEHARAHNRALVLQSLFSAGAMSRADLARETGLTRVTVSDLVASLIGDGYVVEQGVREASGPGKPAILVDIARDGHRIVGLDLSGSESFLGAVLTLDGEIVARHSVPVPDRREDGLAAIIALARTVVADAHAPVLGLGVGTP
;
A
#
# COMPACT_ATOMS: atom_id res chain seq x y z
N MET A 1 -44.70 -23.89 -50.77
CA MET A 1 -44.55 -22.48 -50.26
C MET A 1 -43.66 -22.59 -49.01
N SER A 2 -42.34 -22.39 -49.19
CA SER A 2 -41.34 -22.51 -48.14
C SER A 2 -40.85 -21.16 -47.71
N THR A 3 -41.01 -20.83 -46.41
CA THR A 3 -40.60 -19.56 -45.81
C THR A 3 -39.12 -19.65 -45.37
N PRO A 4 -38.24 -18.69 -45.66
CA PRO A 4 -36.86 -18.72 -45.21
C PRO A 4 -36.74 -18.10 -43.79
N THR A 5 -36.10 -18.85 -42.90
CA THR A 5 -35.72 -18.47 -41.54
C THR A 5 -34.59 -17.44 -41.58
N ARG A 6 -34.85 -16.23 -41.05
CA ARG A 6 -33.83 -15.19 -40.87
C ARG A 6 -32.91 -15.56 -39.70
N SER A 7 -31.64 -15.81 -40.01
CA SER A 7 -30.56 -15.92 -39.04
C SER A 7 -30.17 -14.52 -38.51
N THR A 8 -30.39 -14.27 -37.22
CA THR A 8 -29.97 -13.04 -36.58
C THR A 8 -28.50 -13.17 -36.15
N ALA A 9 -27.60 -12.53 -36.88
CA ALA A 9 -26.19 -12.46 -36.52
C ALA A 9 -26.03 -11.58 -35.27
N VAL A 10 -25.62 -12.22 -34.17
CA VAL A 10 -25.23 -11.50 -32.94
C VAL A 10 -23.88 -10.85 -33.16
N THR A 11 -23.90 -9.55 -33.37
CA THR A 11 -22.68 -8.71 -33.41
C THR A 11 -22.05 -8.67 -32.01
N ARG A 12 -20.99 -9.43 -31.80
CA ARG A 12 -20.13 -9.31 -30.62
C ARG A 12 -19.48 -7.93 -30.64
N SER A 13 -19.99 -7.04 -29.81
CA SER A 13 -19.33 -5.77 -29.49
C SER A 13 -17.92 -6.07 -28.96
N ARG A 14 -16.90 -5.72 -29.73
CA ARG A 14 -15.52 -5.66 -29.28
C ARG A 14 -15.48 -4.59 -28.19
N ARG A 15 -15.39 -5.01 -26.93
CA ARG A 15 -15.02 -4.10 -25.83
C ARG A 15 -13.68 -3.47 -26.21
N SER A 16 -13.71 -2.18 -26.49
CA SER A 16 -12.55 -1.32 -26.65
C SER A 16 -11.70 -1.54 -25.39
N ALA A 17 -10.50 -2.12 -25.56
CA ALA A 17 -9.48 -2.13 -24.52
C ALA A 17 -9.14 -0.66 -24.27
N GLY A 18 -9.63 -0.10 -23.16
CA GLY A 18 -9.39 1.28 -22.79
C GLY A 18 -7.88 1.52 -22.80
N LYS A 19 -7.45 2.55 -23.53
CA LYS A 19 -6.06 3.00 -23.60
C LYS A 19 -5.63 3.28 -22.16
N ILE A 20 -4.80 2.40 -21.58
CA ILE A 20 -4.25 2.59 -20.23
C ILE A 20 -3.44 3.88 -20.30
N LEU A 21 -3.88 4.89 -19.53
CA LEU A 21 -3.16 6.16 -19.46
C LEU A 21 -1.76 5.90 -18.89
N PRO A 22 -0.71 6.55 -19.37
CA PRO A 22 0.66 6.35 -18.90
C PRO A 22 0.80 6.44 -17.36
N GLU A 23 0.00 7.30 -16.75
CA GLU A 23 -0.07 7.46 -15.29
C GLU A 23 -0.58 6.20 -14.57
N HIS A 24 -1.61 5.56 -15.10
CA HIS A 24 -2.13 4.29 -14.53
C HIS A 24 -1.12 3.16 -14.67
N ALA A 25 -0.39 3.10 -15.79
CA ALA A 25 0.67 2.12 -15.99
C ALA A 25 1.82 2.35 -14.99
N ARG A 26 2.21 3.61 -14.75
CA ARG A 26 3.24 3.97 -13.77
C ARG A 26 2.80 3.62 -12.34
N ALA A 27 1.58 3.95 -11.95
CA ALA A 27 1.02 3.61 -10.64
C ALA A 27 0.97 2.09 -10.41
N HIS A 28 0.53 1.33 -11.42
CA HIS A 28 0.53 -0.13 -11.39
C HIS A 28 1.94 -0.70 -11.22
N ASN A 29 2.92 -0.22 -11.99
CA ASN A 29 4.30 -0.69 -11.89
C ASN A 29 4.94 -0.34 -10.53
N ARG A 30 4.64 0.83 -9.96
CA ARG A 30 5.04 1.18 -8.59
C ARG A 30 4.48 0.18 -7.57
N ALA A 31 3.19 -0.16 -7.69
CA ALA A 31 2.55 -1.13 -6.81
C ALA A 31 3.19 -2.51 -6.91
N LEU A 32 3.55 -2.98 -8.12
CA LEU A 32 4.26 -4.24 -8.33
C LEU A 32 5.61 -4.26 -7.60
N VAL A 33 6.42 -3.20 -7.73
CA VAL A 33 7.72 -3.10 -7.04
C VAL A 33 7.54 -3.12 -5.53
N LEU A 34 6.61 -2.32 -4.99
CA LEU A 34 6.34 -2.29 -3.55
C LEU A 34 5.82 -3.64 -3.04
N GLN A 35 4.95 -4.31 -3.78
CA GLN A 35 4.43 -5.62 -3.41
C GLN A 35 5.52 -6.69 -3.39
N SER A 36 6.44 -6.69 -4.37
CA SER A 36 7.58 -7.62 -4.40
C SER A 36 8.48 -7.41 -3.18
N LEU A 37 8.82 -6.16 -2.85
CA LEU A 37 9.65 -5.82 -1.69
C LEU A 37 8.95 -6.18 -0.37
N PHE A 38 7.65 -5.90 -0.26
CA PHE A 38 6.88 -6.20 0.95
C PHE A 38 6.81 -7.71 1.22
N SER A 39 6.66 -8.51 0.16
CA SER A 39 6.48 -9.98 0.27
C SER A 39 7.80 -10.73 0.40
N ALA A 40 8.85 -10.32 -0.31
CA ALA A 40 10.12 -11.05 -0.39
C ALA A 40 11.25 -10.41 0.43
N GLY A 41 11.06 -9.19 0.97
CA GLY A 41 12.10 -8.42 1.65
C GLY A 41 13.08 -7.77 0.69
N ALA A 42 14.29 -7.49 1.19
CA ALA A 42 15.32 -6.78 0.46
C ALA A 42 15.73 -7.46 -0.85
N MET A 43 15.67 -6.73 -1.97
CA MET A 43 15.99 -7.22 -3.31
C MET A 43 16.94 -6.28 -4.05
N SER A 44 17.71 -6.79 -5.01
CA SER A 44 18.43 -5.93 -5.95
C SER A 44 17.48 -5.45 -7.07
N ARG A 45 17.85 -4.33 -7.73
CA ARG A 45 17.09 -3.84 -8.89
C ARG A 45 17.01 -4.88 -10.03
N ALA A 46 18.01 -5.76 -10.14
CA ALA A 46 18.01 -6.86 -11.11
C ALA A 46 17.03 -7.98 -10.72
N ASP A 47 16.92 -8.29 -9.43
CA ASP A 47 15.97 -9.26 -8.92
C ASP A 47 14.53 -8.73 -9.12
N LEU A 48 14.29 -7.46 -8.76
CA LEU A 48 13.00 -6.79 -9.01
C LEU A 48 12.61 -6.81 -10.49
N ALA A 49 13.55 -6.57 -11.40
CA ALA A 49 13.25 -6.61 -12.83
C ALA A 49 12.82 -8.02 -13.29
N ARG A 50 13.44 -9.07 -12.74
CA ARG A 50 13.06 -10.47 -13.03
C ARG A 50 11.71 -10.83 -12.43
N GLU A 51 11.48 -10.43 -11.19
CA GLU A 51 10.23 -10.75 -10.45
C GLU A 51 9.01 -10.05 -11.07
N THR A 52 9.14 -8.76 -11.38
CA THR A 52 8.04 -7.95 -11.92
C THR A 52 7.85 -8.05 -13.43
N GLY A 53 8.83 -8.60 -14.16
CA GLY A 53 8.85 -8.61 -15.63
C GLY A 53 9.10 -7.23 -16.25
N LEU A 54 9.45 -6.22 -15.46
CA LEU A 54 9.75 -4.87 -15.94
C LEU A 54 11.19 -4.78 -16.46
N THR A 55 11.45 -3.81 -17.33
CA THR A 55 12.84 -3.57 -17.78
C THR A 55 13.69 -3.02 -16.63
N ARG A 56 15.02 -3.26 -16.68
CA ARG A 56 15.96 -2.73 -15.69
C ARG A 56 15.92 -1.20 -15.59
N VAL A 57 15.72 -0.51 -16.70
CA VAL A 57 15.61 0.95 -16.73
C VAL A 57 14.35 1.38 -15.99
N THR A 58 13.21 0.78 -16.30
CA THR A 58 11.94 1.08 -15.62
C THR A 58 12.04 0.84 -14.11
N VAL A 59 12.61 -0.30 -13.68
CA VAL A 59 12.81 -0.58 -12.25
C VAL A 59 13.73 0.45 -11.60
N SER A 60 14.83 0.84 -12.25
CA SER A 60 15.74 1.84 -11.70
C SER A 60 15.07 3.19 -11.49
N ASP A 61 14.25 3.63 -12.45
CA ASP A 61 13.50 4.90 -12.37
C ASP A 61 12.43 4.84 -11.28
N LEU A 62 11.70 3.69 -11.18
CA LEU A 62 10.69 3.49 -10.15
C LEU A 62 11.29 3.46 -8.74
N VAL A 63 12.38 2.71 -8.55
CA VAL A 63 13.08 2.62 -7.26
C VAL A 63 13.63 3.99 -6.86
N ALA A 64 14.24 4.74 -7.78
CA ALA A 64 14.71 6.11 -7.49
C ALA A 64 13.56 7.02 -7.04
N SER A 65 12.40 6.96 -7.74
CA SER A 65 11.21 7.70 -7.35
C SER A 65 10.69 7.27 -5.97
N LEU A 66 10.63 5.95 -5.69
CA LEU A 66 10.15 5.42 -4.41
C LEU A 66 11.07 5.78 -3.24
N ILE A 67 12.38 5.86 -3.48
CA ILE A 67 13.35 6.35 -2.48
C ILE A 67 13.12 7.84 -2.24
N GLY A 68 12.95 8.64 -3.29
CA GLY A 68 12.66 10.08 -3.16
C GLY A 68 11.36 10.38 -2.42
N ASP A 69 10.36 9.49 -2.56
CA ASP A 69 9.07 9.58 -1.86
C ASP A 69 9.12 8.97 -0.42
N GLY A 70 10.24 8.38 0.00
CA GLY A 70 10.42 7.79 1.33
C GLY A 70 9.77 6.43 1.56
N TYR A 71 9.34 5.74 0.49
CA TYR A 71 8.73 4.39 0.61
C TYR A 71 9.76 3.25 0.58
N VAL A 72 10.93 3.50 0.01
CA VAL A 72 12.00 2.51 -0.19
C VAL A 72 13.32 3.09 0.33
N VAL A 73 14.18 2.23 0.87
CA VAL A 73 15.55 2.57 1.31
C VAL A 73 16.57 1.62 0.69
N GLU A 74 17.80 2.08 0.56
CA GLU A 74 18.94 1.20 0.24
C GLU A 74 19.45 0.54 1.54
N GLN A 75 19.52 -0.80 1.56
CA GLN A 75 19.94 -1.60 2.72
C GLN A 75 21.35 -2.18 2.59
N GLY A 76 22.27 -1.47 1.94
CA GLY A 76 23.63 -1.95 1.80
C GLY A 76 23.83 -2.88 0.60
N VAL A 77 24.88 -3.68 0.66
CA VAL A 77 25.38 -4.44 -0.48
C VAL A 77 25.27 -5.93 -0.18
N ARG A 78 24.68 -6.70 -1.10
CA ARG A 78 24.71 -8.16 -1.02
C ARG A 78 26.16 -8.62 -1.23
N GLU A 79 26.70 -9.45 -0.34
CA GLU A 79 28.00 -10.11 -0.55
C GLU A 79 27.98 -10.87 -1.90
N ALA A 80 28.98 -10.60 -2.72
CA ALA A 80 29.08 -11.25 -4.03
C ALA A 80 29.48 -12.70 -3.82
N SER A 81 28.61 -13.64 -4.16
CA SER A 81 28.92 -15.08 -4.23
C SER A 81 29.63 -15.48 -5.52
N GLY A 82 30.24 -14.52 -6.27
CA GLY A 82 30.89 -14.75 -7.55
C GLY A 82 31.56 -13.50 -8.14
N PRO A 83 32.23 -13.61 -9.32
CA PRO A 83 32.82 -12.47 -9.98
C PRO A 83 31.73 -11.49 -10.45
N GLY A 84 31.76 -10.26 -9.92
CA GLY A 84 30.82 -9.20 -10.29
C GLY A 84 30.80 -8.07 -9.27
N LYS A 85 30.29 -6.90 -9.69
CA LYS A 85 30.09 -5.78 -8.76
C LYS A 85 28.98 -6.16 -7.77
N PRO A 86 29.20 -5.99 -6.46
CA PRO A 86 28.18 -6.24 -5.45
C PRO A 86 26.88 -5.47 -5.74
N ALA A 87 25.74 -6.13 -5.56
CA ALA A 87 24.45 -5.54 -5.84
C ALA A 87 23.93 -4.76 -4.63
N ILE A 88 23.53 -3.50 -4.83
CA ILE A 88 22.85 -2.71 -3.80
C ILE A 88 21.43 -3.29 -3.64
N LEU A 89 21.09 -3.64 -2.40
CA LEU A 89 19.75 -4.08 -2.01
C LEU A 89 18.89 -2.87 -1.68
N VAL A 90 17.61 -2.97 -2.01
CA VAL A 90 16.57 -2.01 -1.63
C VAL A 90 15.45 -2.75 -0.90
N ASP A 91 14.83 -2.10 0.07
CA ASP A 91 13.70 -2.65 0.83
C ASP A 91 12.69 -1.54 1.16
N ILE A 92 11.53 -1.94 1.65
CA ILE A 92 10.52 -1.02 2.18
C ILE A 92 11.12 -0.22 3.35
N ALA A 93 10.88 1.09 3.36
CA ALA A 93 11.20 1.98 4.48
C ALA A 93 10.17 1.77 5.61
N ARG A 94 10.26 0.65 6.35
CA ARG A 94 9.26 0.21 7.33
C ARG A 94 9.02 1.20 8.44
N ASP A 95 10.07 1.92 8.85
CA ASP A 95 10.00 2.97 9.87
C ASP A 95 9.63 4.35 9.32
N GLY A 96 9.60 4.51 8.01
CA GLY A 96 9.32 5.77 7.32
C GLY A 96 7.86 6.21 7.40
N HIS A 97 6.94 5.30 7.72
CA HIS A 97 5.51 5.56 7.70
C HIS A 97 4.78 4.84 8.84
N ARG A 98 3.55 5.29 9.13
CA ARG A 98 2.66 4.70 10.15
C ARG A 98 1.28 4.42 9.57
N ILE A 99 0.59 3.49 10.23
CA ILE A 99 -0.83 3.24 10.03
C ILE A 99 -1.54 3.57 11.34
N VAL A 100 -2.71 4.18 11.27
CA VAL A 100 -3.57 4.44 12.42
C VAL A 100 -4.77 3.51 12.37
N GLY A 101 -5.03 2.82 13.48
CA GLY A 101 -6.22 2.00 13.68
C GLY A 101 -7.09 2.57 14.77
N LEU A 102 -8.41 2.62 14.53
CA LEU A 102 -9.41 2.91 15.56
C LEU A 102 -10.33 1.70 15.69
N ASP A 103 -10.54 1.22 16.90
CA ASP A 103 -11.54 0.21 17.24
C ASP A 103 -12.65 0.85 18.06
N LEU A 104 -13.83 0.93 17.45
CA LEU A 104 -15.05 1.51 18.03
C LEU A 104 -16.06 0.45 18.45
N SER A 105 -15.69 -0.83 18.45
CA SER A 105 -16.57 -1.96 18.78
C SER A 105 -16.75 -2.16 20.29
N GLY A 106 -15.87 -1.57 21.10
CA GLY A 106 -15.95 -1.70 22.56
C GLY A 106 -17.16 -1.02 23.16
N SER A 107 -17.76 -1.65 24.17
CA SER A 107 -18.90 -1.09 24.93
C SER A 107 -18.50 -0.09 26.01
N GLU A 108 -17.27 -0.15 26.50
CA GLU A 108 -16.77 0.69 27.59
C GLU A 108 -15.82 1.79 27.09
N SER A 109 -15.02 1.49 26.08
CA SER A 109 -14.04 2.42 25.53
C SER A 109 -13.83 2.24 24.05
N PHE A 110 -13.53 3.35 23.36
CA PHE A 110 -12.94 3.36 22.03
C PHE A 110 -11.42 3.28 22.15
N LEU A 111 -10.80 2.51 21.28
CA LEU A 111 -9.35 2.33 21.24
C LEU A 111 -8.78 2.93 19.98
N GLY A 112 -7.58 3.49 20.08
CA GLY A 112 -6.80 3.97 18.97
C GLY A 112 -5.36 3.50 19.08
N ALA A 113 -4.73 3.15 17.97
CA ALA A 113 -3.34 2.72 17.95
C ALA A 113 -2.59 3.29 16.74
N VAL A 114 -1.31 3.57 16.95
CA VAL A 114 -0.32 3.80 15.89
C VAL A 114 0.43 2.50 15.65
N LEU A 115 0.52 2.09 14.39
CA LEU A 115 1.20 0.86 14.01
C LEU A 115 2.35 1.15 13.03
N THR A 116 3.38 0.33 13.08
CA THR A 116 4.38 0.23 12.00
C THR A 116 3.75 -0.45 10.78
N LEU A 117 4.47 -0.46 9.64
CA LEU A 117 4.04 -1.20 8.46
C LEU A 117 4.04 -2.73 8.66
N ASP A 118 4.75 -3.22 9.67
CA ASP A 118 4.76 -4.64 10.06
C ASP A 118 3.64 -4.99 11.05
N GLY A 119 2.81 -4.01 11.44
CA GLY A 119 1.69 -4.22 12.35
C GLY A 119 2.04 -4.15 13.84
N GLU A 120 3.27 -3.76 14.18
CA GLU A 120 3.65 -3.53 15.58
C GLU A 120 3.01 -2.25 16.11
N ILE A 121 2.42 -2.33 17.29
CA ILE A 121 1.80 -1.17 17.95
C ILE A 121 2.89 -0.35 18.64
N VAL A 122 3.09 0.88 18.20
CA VAL A 122 4.07 1.83 18.77
C VAL A 122 3.46 2.82 19.75
N ALA A 123 2.16 3.08 19.65
CA ALA A 123 1.40 3.88 20.61
C ALA A 123 -0.04 3.39 20.70
N ARG A 124 -0.66 3.52 21.86
CA ARG A 124 -2.06 3.15 22.09
C ARG A 124 -2.73 4.19 22.98
N HIS A 125 -3.97 4.53 22.62
CA HIS A 125 -4.84 5.44 23.36
C HIS A 125 -6.20 4.81 23.55
N SER A 126 -6.88 5.20 24.62
CA SER A 126 -8.29 4.84 24.84
C SER A 126 -9.06 6.03 25.38
N VAL A 127 -10.32 6.12 25.02
CA VAL A 127 -11.28 7.08 25.59
C VAL A 127 -12.56 6.34 25.98
N PRO A 128 -13.20 6.67 27.10
CA PRO A 128 -14.48 6.07 27.47
C PRO A 128 -15.51 6.29 26.39
N VAL A 129 -16.41 5.33 26.19
CA VAL A 129 -17.61 5.55 25.37
C VAL A 129 -18.49 6.56 26.11
N PRO A 130 -18.88 7.69 25.49
CA PRO A 130 -19.71 8.69 26.16
C PRO A 130 -21.11 8.16 26.45
N ASP A 131 -21.68 8.53 27.61
CA ASP A 131 -23.04 8.18 27.99
C ASP A 131 -24.09 8.72 27.00
N ARG A 132 -23.81 9.89 26.44
CA ARG A 132 -24.66 10.53 25.43
C ARG A 132 -24.20 10.19 24.04
N ARG A 133 -25.08 9.61 23.24
CA ARG A 133 -24.79 9.22 21.86
C ARG A 133 -24.34 10.41 20.97
N GLU A 134 -24.84 11.59 21.24
CA GLU A 134 -24.49 12.83 20.54
C GLU A 134 -23.02 13.23 20.73
N ASP A 135 -22.38 12.84 21.84
CA ASP A 135 -20.99 13.14 22.15
C ASP A 135 -20.01 12.13 21.51
N GLY A 136 -20.52 10.99 21.01
CA GLY A 136 -19.72 9.89 20.46
C GLY A 136 -18.81 10.33 19.32
N LEU A 137 -19.33 11.10 18.36
CA LEU A 137 -18.54 11.57 17.24
C LEU A 137 -17.41 12.51 17.68
N ALA A 138 -17.67 13.39 18.66
CA ALA A 138 -16.63 14.29 19.20
C ALA A 138 -15.51 13.51 19.89
N ALA A 139 -15.86 12.46 20.66
CA ALA A 139 -14.90 11.58 21.33
C ALA A 139 -14.03 10.82 20.31
N ILE A 140 -14.63 10.28 19.23
CA ILE A 140 -13.92 9.58 18.15
C ILE A 140 -12.97 10.53 17.44
N ILE A 141 -13.39 11.74 17.09
CA ILE A 141 -12.53 12.74 16.44
C ILE A 141 -11.37 13.14 17.36
N ALA A 142 -11.62 13.33 18.65
CA ALA A 142 -10.58 13.64 19.62
C ALA A 142 -9.54 12.51 19.72
N LEU A 143 -10.01 11.25 19.82
CA LEU A 143 -9.15 10.06 19.82
C LEU A 143 -8.31 10.00 18.55
N ALA A 144 -8.94 10.14 17.37
CA ALA A 144 -8.23 10.10 16.09
C ALA A 144 -7.12 11.17 16.02
N ARG A 145 -7.40 12.40 16.45
CA ARG A 145 -6.39 13.49 16.49
C ARG A 145 -5.23 13.17 17.41
N THR A 146 -5.50 12.62 18.58
CA THR A 146 -4.46 12.23 19.55
C THR A 146 -3.56 11.16 18.96
N VAL A 147 -4.17 10.09 18.39
CA VAL A 147 -3.42 8.98 17.80
C VAL A 147 -2.58 9.44 16.61
N VAL A 148 -3.13 10.28 15.72
CA VAL A 148 -2.38 10.82 14.57
C VAL A 148 -1.23 11.72 15.03
N ALA A 149 -1.41 12.51 16.07
CA ALA A 149 -0.33 13.36 16.62
C ALA A 149 0.84 12.54 17.17
N ASP A 150 0.57 11.36 17.73
CA ASP A 150 1.58 10.43 18.27
C ASP A 150 2.27 9.56 17.19
N ALA A 151 1.88 9.67 15.94
CA ALA A 151 2.47 8.85 14.89
C ALA A 151 3.97 9.16 14.67
N HIS A 152 4.40 10.41 14.89
CA HIS A 152 5.79 10.89 14.73
C HIS A 152 6.43 10.57 13.37
N ALA A 153 5.64 10.16 12.39
CA ALA A 153 5.99 9.89 11.00
C ALA A 153 4.75 10.05 10.10
N PRO A 154 4.91 10.19 8.77
CA PRO A 154 3.78 10.29 7.85
C PRO A 154 2.81 9.12 7.99
N VAL A 155 1.52 9.42 8.14
CA VAL A 155 0.46 8.41 8.23
C VAL A 155 -0.04 8.06 6.84
N LEU A 156 0.08 6.80 6.43
CA LEU A 156 -0.39 6.30 5.13
C LEU A 156 -1.91 6.18 5.06
N GLY A 157 -2.53 5.90 6.19
CA GLY A 157 -3.97 5.72 6.24
C GLY A 157 -4.48 5.47 7.65
N LEU A 158 -5.79 5.63 7.79
CA LEU A 158 -6.53 5.38 9.03
C LEU A 158 -7.61 4.33 8.75
N GLY A 159 -7.57 3.23 9.49
CA GLY A 159 -8.59 2.20 9.50
C GLY A 159 -9.54 2.36 10.68
N VAL A 160 -10.84 2.13 10.48
CA VAL A 160 -11.85 2.17 11.54
C VAL A 160 -12.59 0.85 11.58
N GLY A 161 -12.51 0.15 12.71
CA GLY A 161 -13.33 -1.01 13.04
C GLY A 161 -14.59 -0.57 13.77
N THR A 162 -15.74 -1.04 13.31
CA THR A 162 -17.06 -0.81 13.96
C THR A 162 -17.74 -2.14 14.23
N PRO A 163 -18.68 -2.23 15.21
CA PRO A 163 -19.47 -3.46 15.44
C PRO A 163 -20.30 -3.86 14.23
#